data_46028da8b7989e77288c76702f545377
#
_entry.id   46028da8b7989e77288c76702f545377
#
_cell.length_a   1.000
_cell.length_b   1.000
_cell.length_c   1.000
_cell.angle_alpha   90.00
_cell.angle_beta   90.00
_cell.angle_gamma   90.00
#
_symmetry.space_group_name_H-M   'P 1'
#
loop_
_entity.id
_entity.type
_entity.pdbx_description
1 polymer ?
#
loop_
_entity_poly.entity_id
_entity_poly.type
_entity_poly.pdbx_seq_one_letter_code
_entity_poly.pdbx_strand_id
1 'polypeptide(L)'
;FYKKKSLIMSNHAEEISKFLPHREPFLFIDEIVDIELGKKIHCIKRNSFKEDYFRGHFPNNPVMPGVIILEALAQASGILGFKTMNKTPEEGSIYVFAGVDKARFRSRVGPEDVLHLHSEVINEKKGIWKFETKAFVDDRLVCSATILCADRKV
;
A
#
# COMPACT_ATOMS: atom_id res chain seq x y z
N PHE A 1 -8.84 -6.88 -27.32
CA PHE A 1 -9.13 -5.99 -26.17
C PHE A 1 -8.99 -6.75 -24.83
N TYR A 2 -9.57 -7.94 -24.72
CA TYR A 2 -9.46 -8.76 -23.51
C TYR A 2 -8.04 -9.27 -23.24
N LYS A 3 -7.28 -9.66 -24.27
CA LYS A 3 -5.87 -10.07 -24.13
C LYS A 3 -4.97 -8.95 -23.62
N LYS A 4 -5.23 -7.69 -24.06
CA LYS A 4 -4.42 -6.54 -23.64
C LYS A 4 -4.67 -6.15 -22.19
N LYS A 5 -5.92 -6.28 -21.73
CA LYS A 5 -6.29 -6.02 -20.33
C LYS A 5 -5.73 -7.07 -19.38
N SER A 6 -5.73 -8.34 -19.79
CA SER A 6 -5.14 -9.46 -19.05
C SER A 6 -3.61 -9.34 -18.95
N LEU A 7 -2.93 -8.91 -20.02
CA LEU A 7 -1.48 -8.68 -20.01
C LEU A 7 -1.08 -7.50 -19.10
N ILE A 8 -1.86 -6.43 -19.11
CA ILE A 8 -1.61 -5.26 -18.25
C ILE A 8 -1.77 -5.64 -16.78
N MET A 9 -2.80 -6.42 -16.43
CA MET A 9 -3.01 -6.88 -15.05
C MET A 9 -1.92 -7.86 -14.59
N SER A 10 -1.44 -8.76 -15.45
CA SER A 10 -0.33 -9.67 -15.11
C SER A 10 0.98 -8.91 -14.91
N ASN A 11 1.26 -7.89 -15.74
CA ASN A 11 2.45 -7.05 -15.59
C ASN A 11 2.45 -6.26 -14.28
N HIS A 12 1.29 -5.71 -13.86
CA HIS A 12 1.17 -5.03 -12.57
C HIS A 12 1.39 -5.97 -11.40
N ALA A 13 0.82 -7.16 -11.42
CA ALA A 13 1.02 -8.16 -10.38
C ALA A 13 2.48 -8.60 -10.25
N GLU A 14 3.16 -8.84 -11.37
CA GLU A 14 4.58 -9.17 -11.40
C GLU A 14 5.44 -8.03 -10.88
N GLU A 15 5.17 -6.80 -11.29
CA GLU A 15 5.89 -5.61 -10.85
C GLU A 15 5.72 -5.40 -9.34
N ILE A 16 4.50 -5.51 -8.83
CA ILE A 16 4.21 -5.38 -7.40
C ILE A 16 4.96 -6.47 -6.61
N SER A 17 4.87 -7.73 -7.05
CA SER A 17 5.53 -8.86 -6.38
C SER A 17 7.06 -8.78 -6.41
N LYS A 18 7.63 -8.08 -7.37
CA LYS A 18 9.06 -7.84 -7.46
C LYS A 18 9.56 -6.89 -6.38
N PHE A 19 8.76 -5.89 -6.01
CA PHE A 19 9.15 -4.85 -5.05
C PHE A 19 8.56 -5.03 -3.66
N LEU A 20 7.58 -5.93 -3.48
CA LEU A 20 7.03 -6.27 -2.17
C LEU A 20 7.25 -7.75 -1.87
N PRO A 21 7.76 -8.09 -0.68
CA PRO A 21 7.86 -9.49 -0.26
C PRO A 21 6.51 -10.08 0.17
N HIS A 22 5.53 -9.23 0.45
CA HIS A 22 4.18 -9.61 0.87
C HIS A 22 3.49 -10.49 -0.18
N ARG A 23 2.69 -11.46 0.28
CA ARG A 23 1.87 -12.34 -0.58
C ARG A 23 0.49 -12.48 0.03
N GLU A 24 -0.46 -12.97 -0.76
CA GLU A 24 -1.79 -13.26 -0.25
C GLU A 24 -1.74 -14.18 0.99
N PRO A 25 -2.53 -13.91 2.03
CA PRO A 25 -3.61 -12.91 2.11
C PRO A 25 -3.18 -11.53 2.64
N PHE A 26 -1.90 -11.20 2.65
CA PHE A 26 -1.35 -9.97 3.22
C PHE A 26 -0.75 -9.02 2.17
N LEU A 27 -1.13 -9.15 0.93
CA LEU A 27 -0.77 -8.23 -0.16
C LEU A 27 -1.95 -7.30 -0.43
N PHE A 28 -1.77 -6.00 -0.21
CA PHE A 28 -2.85 -5.01 -0.26
C PHE A 28 -2.71 -3.97 -1.38
N ILE A 29 -1.90 -4.28 -2.38
CA ILE A 29 -1.74 -3.44 -3.56
C ILE A 29 -2.18 -4.23 -4.79
N ASP A 30 -3.18 -3.73 -5.51
CA ASP A 30 -3.70 -4.36 -6.71
C ASP A 30 -3.17 -3.72 -7.98
N GLU A 31 -2.84 -2.42 -7.94
CA GLU A 31 -2.41 -1.68 -9.12
C GLU A 31 -1.51 -0.50 -8.72
N ILE A 32 -0.49 -0.24 -9.53
CA ILE A 32 0.28 1.01 -9.49
C ILE A 32 -0.28 1.90 -10.60
N VAL A 33 -0.93 3.00 -10.24
CA VAL A 33 -1.53 3.94 -11.19
C VAL A 33 -0.48 4.89 -11.75
N ASP A 34 0.34 5.45 -10.87
CA ASP A 34 1.36 6.41 -11.22
C ASP A 34 2.49 6.42 -10.19
N ILE A 35 3.70 6.68 -10.64
CA ILE A 35 4.86 6.81 -9.77
C ILE A 35 5.82 7.84 -10.32
N GLU A 36 6.33 8.70 -9.43
CA GLU A 36 7.44 9.60 -9.69
C GLU A 36 8.56 9.25 -8.72
N LEU A 37 9.63 8.64 -9.26
CA LEU A 37 10.74 8.15 -8.44
C LEU A 37 11.33 9.26 -7.56
N GLY A 38 11.57 8.93 -6.30
CA GLY A 38 12.07 9.86 -5.31
C GLY A 38 11.03 10.83 -4.75
N LYS A 39 9.80 10.80 -5.23
CA LYS A 39 8.76 11.77 -4.85
C LYS A 39 7.47 11.14 -4.36
N LYS A 40 6.71 10.48 -5.24
CA LYS A 40 5.35 10.03 -4.91
C LYS A 40 4.91 8.81 -5.68
N ILE A 41 3.89 8.13 -5.14
CA ILE A 41 3.22 7.01 -5.77
C ILE A 41 1.71 7.09 -5.54
N HIS A 42 0.95 6.60 -6.51
CA HIS A 42 -0.48 6.36 -6.40
C HIS A 42 -0.76 4.89 -6.75
N CYS A 43 -1.31 4.18 -5.78
CA CYS A 43 -1.70 2.77 -5.93
C CYS A 43 -3.20 2.60 -5.68
N ILE A 44 -3.72 1.43 -6.06
CA ILE A 44 -5.11 1.04 -5.82
C ILE A 44 -5.14 -0.28 -5.05
N LYS A 45 -6.03 -0.34 -4.06
CA LYS A 45 -6.51 -1.57 -3.42
C LYS A 45 -8.01 -1.69 -3.67
N ARG A 46 -8.42 -2.77 -4.35
CA ARG A 46 -9.83 -3.10 -4.57
C ARG A 46 -10.28 -4.09 -3.51
N ASN A 47 -11.15 -3.65 -2.62
CA ASN A 47 -11.76 -4.54 -1.65
C ASN A 47 -12.79 -5.44 -2.30
N SER A 48 -12.95 -6.65 -1.73
CA SER A 48 -14.06 -7.54 -2.04
C SER A 48 -14.51 -8.25 -0.77
N PHE A 49 -15.72 -8.82 -0.78
CA PHE A 49 -16.23 -9.61 0.34
C PHE A 49 -15.36 -10.84 0.67
N LYS A 50 -14.47 -11.25 -0.23
CA LYS A 50 -13.57 -12.39 -0.05
C LYS A 50 -12.36 -12.09 0.84
N GLU A 51 -12.11 -10.82 1.15
CA GLU A 51 -11.00 -10.45 2.04
C GLU A 51 -11.25 -11.00 3.45
N ASP A 52 -10.26 -11.69 4.01
CA ASP A 52 -10.39 -12.37 5.30
C ASP A 52 -10.76 -11.42 6.45
N TYR A 53 -10.28 -10.20 6.43
CA TYR A 53 -10.54 -9.25 7.51
C TYR A 53 -12.00 -8.83 7.62
N PHE A 54 -12.81 -8.92 6.55
CA PHE A 54 -14.24 -8.59 6.61
C PHE A 54 -15.06 -9.64 7.37
N ARG A 55 -14.61 -10.89 7.38
CA ARG A 55 -15.32 -11.98 8.03
C ARG A 55 -15.43 -11.79 9.54
N GLY A 56 -14.37 -11.28 10.15
CA GLY A 56 -14.31 -11.06 11.59
C GLY A 56 -14.49 -9.63 12.06
N HIS A 57 -14.39 -8.67 11.17
CA HIS A 57 -14.40 -7.23 11.51
C HIS A 57 -15.46 -6.45 10.72
N PHE A 58 -16.72 -6.62 10.92
CA PHE A 58 -17.43 -7.46 11.90
C PHE A 58 -18.43 -8.37 11.19
N PRO A 59 -18.86 -9.52 11.75
CA PRO A 59 -19.67 -10.50 11.01
C PRO A 59 -20.92 -9.97 10.31
N ASN A 60 -21.65 -9.06 10.95
CA ASN A 60 -22.86 -8.47 10.38
C ASN A 60 -22.69 -7.02 9.91
N ASN A 61 -21.48 -6.50 9.97
CA ASN A 61 -21.16 -5.13 9.58
C ASN A 61 -19.69 -5.07 9.14
N PRO A 62 -19.36 -5.57 7.95
CA PRO A 62 -17.99 -5.65 7.51
C PRO A 62 -17.38 -4.26 7.27
N VAL A 63 -16.27 -4.01 7.95
CA VAL A 63 -15.51 -2.77 7.90
C VAL A 63 -14.03 -3.11 7.73
N MET A 64 -13.36 -2.49 6.79
CA MET A 64 -11.92 -2.64 6.65
C MET A 64 -11.23 -2.07 7.89
N PRO A 65 -10.44 -2.89 8.63
CA PRO A 65 -9.72 -2.39 9.79
C PRO A 65 -8.79 -1.25 9.43
N GLY A 66 -8.78 -0.18 10.23
CA GLY A 66 -7.91 0.97 9.99
C GLY A 66 -6.44 0.59 9.93
N VAL A 67 -6.01 -0.37 10.74
CA VAL A 67 -4.63 -0.85 10.74
C VAL A 67 -4.24 -1.53 9.42
N ILE A 68 -5.19 -2.13 8.71
CA ILE A 68 -4.96 -2.71 7.38
C ILE A 68 -4.84 -1.60 6.33
N ILE A 69 -5.58 -0.49 6.48
CA ILE A 69 -5.39 0.68 5.61
C ILE A 69 -3.98 1.25 5.78
N LEU A 70 -3.50 1.38 7.02
CA LEU A 70 -2.12 1.79 7.30
C LEU A 70 -1.11 0.84 6.65
N GLU A 71 -1.33 -0.46 6.74
CA GLU A 71 -0.47 -1.46 6.10
C GLU A 71 -0.46 -1.29 4.58
N ALA A 72 -1.62 -1.07 3.96
CA ALA A 72 -1.70 -0.82 2.51
C ALA A 72 -0.93 0.44 2.11
N LEU A 73 -1.04 1.52 2.89
CA LEU A 73 -0.27 2.75 2.68
C LEU A 73 1.23 2.51 2.84
N ALA A 74 1.63 1.69 3.81
CA ALA A 74 3.03 1.31 3.98
C ALA A 74 3.55 0.47 2.82
N GLN A 75 2.75 -0.43 2.28
CA GLN A 75 3.11 -1.22 1.10
C GLN A 75 3.30 -0.34 -0.14
N ALA A 76 2.41 0.61 -0.38
CA ALA A 76 2.57 1.60 -1.45
C ALA A 76 3.87 2.39 -1.27
N SER A 77 4.15 2.83 -0.05
CA SER A 77 5.39 3.53 0.31
C SER A 77 6.62 2.67 0.08
N GLY A 78 6.55 1.38 0.41
CA GLY A 78 7.61 0.41 0.18
C GLY A 78 7.95 0.24 -1.30
N ILE A 79 6.96 0.16 -2.16
CA ILE A 79 7.16 0.13 -3.62
C ILE A 79 7.90 1.38 -4.08
N LEU A 80 7.46 2.55 -3.63
CA LEU A 80 8.09 3.82 -3.97
C LEU A 80 9.56 3.85 -3.55
N GLY A 81 9.84 3.44 -2.32
CA GLY A 81 11.22 3.40 -1.80
C GLY A 81 12.12 2.43 -2.55
N PHE A 82 11.68 1.20 -2.76
CA PHE A 82 12.46 0.18 -3.47
C PHE A 82 12.70 0.55 -4.94
N LYS A 83 11.67 1.04 -5.64
CA LYS A 83 11.84 1.48 -7.03
C LYS A 83 12.77 2.69 -7.12
N THR A 84 12.70 3.62 -6.19
CA THR A 84 13.57 4.78 -6.12
C THR A 84 15.04 4.38 -5.93
N MET A 85 15.30 3.41 -5.06
CA MET A 85 16.65 2.88 -4.82
C MET A 85 17.12 1.88 -5.89
N ASN A 86 16.23 1.46 -6.78
CA ASN A 86 16.45 0.37 -7.73
C ASN A 86 16.91 -0.93 -7.03
N LYS A 87 16.24 -1.27 -5.93
CA LYS A 87 16.47 -2.48 -5.13
C LYS A 87 15.23 -3.36 -5.12
N THR A 88 15.42 -4.64 -4.82
CA THR A 88 14.32 -5.60 -4.64
C THR A 88 14.49 -6.36 -3.32
N PRO A 89 13.40 -6.91 -2.74
CA PRO A 89 13.52 -7.76 -1.55
C PRO A 89 14.43 -8.98 -1.72
N GLU A 90 14.57 -9.49 -2.94
CA GLU A 90 15.48 -10.61 -3.26
C GLU A 90 16.95 -10.28 -2.99
N GLU A 91 17.30 -9.01 -2.97
CA GLU A 91 18.66 -8.54 -2.63
C GLU A 91 18.91 -8.49 -1.12
N GLY A 92 17.96 -9.00 -0.32
CA GLY A 92 18.10 -9.14 1.13
C GLY A 92 17.67 -7.92 1.94
N SER A 93 16.89 -7.03 1.36
CA SER A 93 16.34 -5.86 2.06
C SER A 93 14.84 -5.89 2.07
N ILE A 94 14.25 -5.54 3.20
CA ILE A 94 12.80 -5.34 3.32
C ILE A 94 12.53 -4.02 4.03
N TYR A 95 11.36 -3.43 3.76
CA TYR A 95 10.85 -2.31 4.56
C TYR A 95 9.98 -2.84 5.69
N VAL A 96 10.28 -2.41 6.90
CA VAL A 96 9.45 -2.66 8.07
C VAL A 96 9.00 -1.34 8.67
N PHE A 97 7.84 -1.35 9.32
CA PHE A 97 7.39 -0.20 10.08
C PHE A 97 8.42 0.18 11.14
N ALA A 98 8.85 1.43 11.15
CA ALA A 98 9.67 2.02 12.21
C ALA A 98 8.83 2.92 13.11
N GLY A 99 7.77 3.50 12.55
CA GLY A 99 6.84 4.34 13.32
C GLY A 99 5.66 4.79 12.49
N VAL A 100 4.61 5.20 13.18
CA VAL A 100 3.42 5.81 12.56
C VAL A 100 3.03 7.00 13.42
N ASP A 101 3.02 8.18 12.81
CA ASP A 101 2.64 9.42 13.48
C ASP A 101 1.38 10.02 12.86
N LYS A 102 0.59 10.71 13.66
CA LYS A 102 -0.59 11.47 13.22
C LYS A 102 -1.58 10.63 12.42
N ALA A 103 -1.72 9.35 12.77
CA ALA A 103 -2.71 8.48 12.13
C ALA A 103 -4.12 8.97 12.44
N ARG A 104 -4.93 9.12 11.39
CA ARG A 104 -6.34 9.54 11.49
C ARG A 104 -7.19 8.64 10.62
N PHE A 105 -8.20 8.06 11.23
CA PHE A 105 -9.22 7.23 10.59
C PHE A 105 -10.50 8.04 10.52
N ARG A 106 -10.82 8.55 9.33
CA ARG A 106 -11.85 9.58 9.18
C ARG A 106 -13.20 9.04 8.76
N SER A 107 -13.21 7.89 8.12
CA SER A 107 -14.42 7.38 7.47
C SER A 107 -14.32 5.88 7.27
N ARG A 108 -15.48 5.23 7.30
CA ARG A 108 -15.61 3.80 7.10
C ARG A 108 -15.25 3.38 5.68
N VAL A 109 -14.57 2.23 5.55
CA VAL A 109 -14.28 1.57 4.28
C VAL A 109 -14.90 0.19 4.29
N GLY A 110 -15.69 -0.13 3.27
CA GLY A 110 -16.45 -1.37 3.16
C GLY A 110 -15.95 -2.33 2.09
N PRO A 111 -16.64 -3.49 1.94
CA PRO A 111 -16.18 -4.60 1.10
C PRO A 111 -16.13 -4.32 -0.40
N GLU A 112 -16.84 -3.31 -0.89
CA GLU A 112 -16.84 -2.99 -2.32
C GLU A 112 -16.10 -1.69 -2.64
N ASP A 113 -15.54 -1.06 -1.62
CA ASP A 113 -14.82 0.20 -1.80
C ASP A 113 -13.46 -0.02 -2.48
N VAL A 114 -13.11 0.91 -3.34
CA VAL A 114 -11.81 0.97 -3.99
C VAL A 114 -11.01 2.07 -3.31
N LEU A 115 -9.87 1.68 -2.70
CA LEU A 115 -8.99 2.64 -2.05
C LEU A 115 -7.96 3.16 -3.04
N HIS A 116 -7.84 4.48 -3.08
CA HIS A 116 -6.72 5.17 -3.72
C HIS A 116 -5.69 5.51 -2.65
N LEU A 117 -4.51 4.93 -2.79
CA LEU A 117 -3.42 5.02 -1.82
C LEU A 117 -2.36 5.96 -2.37
N HIS A 118 -2.13 7.05 -1.66
CA HIS A 118 -1.12 8.05 -2.04
C HIS A 118 -0.01 8.11 -0.99
N SER A 119 1.22 8.13 -1.45
CA SER A 119 2.39 8.27 -0.58
C SER A 119 3.39 9.24 -1.20
N GLU A 120 3.94 10.11 -0.39
CA GLU A 120 4.99 11.07 -0.76
C GLU A 120 6.19 10.92 0.15
N VAL A 121 7.38 10.89 -0.45
CA VAL A 121 8.63 10.90 0.33
C VAL A 121 8.84 12.30 0.92
N ILE A 122 8.96 12.38 2.23
CA ILE A 122 9.31 13.62 2.95
C ILE A 122 10.83 13.71 3.11
N ASN A 123 11.46 12.64 3.60
CA ASN A 123 12.90 12.54 3.69
C ASN A 123 13.36 11.09 3.86
N GLU A 124 14.66 10.89 3.77
CA GLU A 124 15.34 9.63 4.09
C GLU A 124 16.61 9.98 4.85
N LYS A 125 16.84 9.29 5.98
CA LYS A 125 18.05 9.43 6.79
C LYS A 125 18.47 8.07 7.33
N LYS A 126 19.67 7.63 6.94
CA LYS A 126 20.29 6.39 7.45
C LYS A 126 19.40 5.15 7.31
N GLY A 127 18.74 5.00 6.16
CA GLY A 127 17.85 3.88 5.87
C GLY A 127 16.45 4.02 6.49
N ILE A 128 16.14 5.13 7.13
CA ILE A 128 14.79 5.42 7.62
C ILE A 128 14.12 6.40 6.67
N TRP A 129 13.03 5.94 6.07
CA TRP A 129 12.23 6.69 5.12
C TRP A 129 10.98 7.23 5.80
N LYS A 130 10.71 8.51 5.60
CA LYS A 130 9.51 9.17 6.10
C LYS A 130 8.59 9.51 4.94
N PHE A 131 7.34 9.04 5.04
CA PHE A 131 6.32 9.23 4.02
C PHE A 131 5.11 9.94 4.59
N GLU A 132 4.56 10.88 3.84
CA GLU A 132 3.23 11.42 4.09
C GLU A 132 2.23 10.66 3.26
N THR A 133 1.21 10.07 3.89
CA THR A 133 0.29 9.14 3.24
C THR A 133 -1.17 9.53 3.41
N LYS A 134 -1.97 9.24 2.38
CA LYS A 134 -3.42 9.47 2.38
C LYS A 134 -4.11 8.37 1.60
N ALA A 135 -5.23 7.90 2.12
CA ALA A 135 -6.11 6.95 1.45
C ALA A 135 -7.46 7.60 1.19
N PHE A 136 -7.99 7.41 -0.02
CA PHE A 136 -9.27 7.94 -0.46
C PHE A 136 -10.17 6.82 -0.98
N VAL A 137 -11.46 6.97 -0.74
CA VAL A 137 -12.52 6.24 -1.46
C VAL A 137 -13.36 7.30 -2.16
N ASP A 138 -13.44 7.23 -3.50
CA ASP A 138 -13.91 8.32 -4.33
C ASP A 138 -13.12 9.60 -3.99
N ASP A 139 -13.78 10.71 -3.71
CA ASP A 139 -13.12 11.96 -3.31
C ASP A 139 -13.01 12.13 -1.78
N ARG A 140 -13.38 11.11 -1.03
CA ARG A 140 -13.44 11.15 0.43
C ARG A 140 -12.14 10.65 1.05
N LEU A 141 -11.48 11.49 1.85
CA LEU A 141 -10.31 11.10 2.62
C LEU A 141 -10.75 10.16 3.76
N VAL A 142 -10.31 8.90 3.73
CA VAL A 142 -10.69 7.91 4.72
C VAL A 142 -9.62 7.67 5.79
N CYS A 143 -8.35 7.86 5.43
CA CYS A 143 -7.24 7.66 6.35
C CYS A 143 -6.06 8.54 5.95
N SER A 144 -5.32 9.02 6.93
CA SER A 144 -4.05 9.73 6.70
C SER A 144 -3.07 9.40 7.82
N ALA A 145 -1.78 9.38 7.49
CA ALA A 145 -0.72 9.13 8.47
C ALA A 145 0.64 9.54 7.91
N THR A 146 1.56 9.88 8.81
CA THR A 146 2.98 9.93 8.51
C THR A 146 3.57 8.57 8.88
N ILE A 147 4.16 7.89 7.90
CA ILE A 147 4.71 6.54 8.09
C ILE A 147 6.23 6.60 7.98
N LEU A 148 6.89 5.97 8.97
CA LEU A 148 8.33 5.74 8.92
C LEU A 148 8.56 4.26 8.62
N CYS A 149 9.35 4.00 7.60
CA CYS A 149 9.77 2.66 7.24
C CYS A 149 11.30 2.56 7.31
N ALA A 150 11.78 1.47 7.87
CA ALA A 150 13.20 1.19 7.91
C ALA A 150 13.54 0.13 6.88
N ASP A 151 14.57 0.42 6.07
CA ASP A 151 15.21 -0.57 5.21
C ASP A 151 16.08 -1.46 6.10
N ARG A 152 15.73 -2.73 6.19
CA ARG A 152 16.43 -3.71 7.03
C ARG A 152 16.92 -4.88 6.18
N LYS A 153 18.15 -5.30 6.44
CA LYS A 153 18.68 -6.55 5.86
C LYS A 153 18.08 -7.76 6.57
N VAL A 154 17.69 -8.75 5.81
CA VAL A 154 17.21 -10.04 6.29
C VAL A 154 18.16 -11.16 5.89
#